data_69df96e3ab73f4d47365c3cfd4fdee0c
#
_entry.id   69df96e3ab73f4d47365c3cfd4fdee0c
#
_cell.length_a   1.000
_cell.length_b   1.000
_cell.length_c   1.000
_cell.angle_alpha   90.00
_cell.angle_beta   90.00
_cell.angle_gamma   90.00
#
_symmetry.space_group_name_H-M   'P 1'
#
loop_
_entity.id
_entity.type
_entity.pdbx_description
1 polymer ?
#
loop_
_entity_poly.entity_id
_entity_poly.type
_entity_poly.pdbx_seq_one_letter_code
_entity_poly.pdbx_strand_id
1 'polypeptide(L)'
;VVTADKAGLWTDSRYFLQAASQLEGSGIELYKLALPETPSITEFLLHELHAGQAVGLDGQTYSAAEASALANKLSRKEIKLDTSADLIEGIWKDRPAVPGNPIFEMPEALSGASVHEKLDLINNQLRSEGADCLILAALDEIAWTFNIRGTDVTYNPVVVSYAFVSEDESVLFIKPEKLTAEITEHLKKEGVTLAEYSMIQRYLSRLPENSRVFVDMNKTNVSLYDAIPGSCTIVEGISPANHLKSIKNETEIKGF
;
A
#
# COMPACT_ATOMS: atom_id res chain seq x y z
N VAL A 1 -13.90 -1.55 14.77
CA VAL A 1 -15.15 -2.01 14.14
C VAL A 1 -16.31 -1.28 14.78
N VAL A 2 -17.27 -0.85 13.99
CA VAL A 2 -18.52 -0.22 14.45
C VAL A 2 -19.67 -0.93 13.75
N THR A 3 -20.68 -1.32 14.50
CA THR A 3 -21.95 -1.85 14.02
C THR A 3 -23.10 -0.93 14.46
N ALA A 4 -24.35 -1.30 14.21
CA ALA A 4 -25.49 -0.52 14.67
C ALA A 4 -25.53 -0.34 16.20
N ASP A 5 -25.10 -1.37 16.96
CA ASP A 5 -25.29 -1.45 18.41
C ASP A 5 -23.97 -1.54 19.19
N LYS A 6 -22.84 -1.78 18.53
CA LYS A 6 -21.54 -2.03 19.17
C LYS A 6 -20.41 -1.29 18.49
N ALA A 7 -19.41 -0.91 19.29
CA ALA A 7 -18.12 -0.42 18.81
C ALA A 7 -17.00 -1.16 19.54
N GLY A 8 -15.97 -1.58 18.82
CA GLY A 8 -14.86 -2.33 19.39
C GLY A 8 -13.51 -1.98 18.76
N LEU A 9 -12.48 -1.96 19.61
CA LEU A 9 -11.08 -1.80 19.23
C LEU A 9 -10.33 -3.11 19.51
N TRP A 10 -9.76 -3.70 18.45
CA TRP A 10 -8.83 -4.83 18.54
C TRP A 10 -7.40 -4.33 18.57
N THR A 11 -6.63 -4.74 19.57
CA THR A 11 -5.21 -4.36 19.68
C THR A 11 -4.37 -5.47 20.30
N ASP A 12 -3.06 -5.42 20.08
CA ASP A 12 -2.12 -6.38 20.64
C ASP A 12 -1.64 -6.00 22.06
N SER A 13 -0.89 -6.91 22.70
CA SER A 13 -0.50 -6.79 24.10
C SER A 13 0.32 -5.55 24.44
N ARG A 14 1.02 -4.95 23.48
CA ARG A 14 1.83 -3.73 23.68
C ARG A 14 0.98 -2.52 24.06
N TYR A 15 -0.30 -2.53 23.67
CA TYR A 15 -1.24 -1.41 23.84
C TYR A 15 -2.39 -1.68 24.80
N PHE A 16 -2.47 -2.84 25.45
CA PHE A 16 -3.61 -3.18 26.32
C PHE A 16 -3.87 -2.16 27.42
N LEU A 17 -2.82 -1.70 28.10
CA LEU A 17 -2.96 -0.70 29.18
C LEU A 17 -3.33 0.69 28.63
N GLN A 18 -2.69 1.10 27.58
CA GLN A 18 -2.96 2.38 26.92
C GLN A 18 -4.40 2.42 26.38
N ALA A 19 -4.80 1.40 25.64
CA ALA A 19 -6.15 1.32 25.09
C ALA A 19 -7.23 1.29 26.18
N ALA A 20 -7.02 0.52 27.27
CA ALA A 20 -7.97 0.49 28.38
C ALA A 20 -8.19 1.89 28.98
N SER A 21 -7.10 2.64 29.20
CA SER A 21 -7.20 4.02 29.72
C SER A 21 -7.85 4.99 28.73
N GLN A 22 -7.49 4.90 27.44
CA GLN A 22 -8.02 5.81 26.41
C GLN A 22 -9.49 5.55 26.05
N LEU A 23 -9.97 4.32 26.24
CA LEU A 23 -11.35 3.93 25.94
C LEU A 23 -12.30 4.10 27.15
N GLU A 24 -11.78 4.46 28.33
CA GLU A 24 -12.61 4.63 29.52
C GLU A 24 -13.72 5.67 29.27
N GLY A 25 -14.98 5.27 29.50
CA GLY A 25 -16.16 6.11 29.29
C GLY A 25 -16.55 6.37 27.83
N SER A 26 -15.83 5.83 26.85
CA SER A 26 -16.13 6.04 25.42
C SER A 26 -17.28 5.18 24.88
N GLY A 27 -17.64 4.09 25.55
CA GLY A 27 -18.57 3.08 25.05
C GLY A 27 -17.97 2.13 24.01
N ILE A 28 -16.66 2.25 23.71
CA ILE A 28 -15.93 1.35 22.79
C ILE A 28 -15.32 0.21 23.60
N GLU A 29 -15.64 -1.03 23.24
CA GLU A 29 -15.13 -2.24 23.89
C GLU A 29 -13.69 -2.56 23.45
N LEU A 30 -12.84 -2.96 24.41
CA LEU A 30 -11.46 -3.38 24.13
C LEU A 30 -11.38 -4.89 23.93
N TYR A 31 -11.03 -5.29 22.72
CA TYR A 31 -10.75 -6.67 22.32
C TYR A 31 -9.23 -6.92 22.30
N LYS A 32 -8.75 -7.74 23.23
CA LYS A 32 -7.32 -8.03 23.42
C LYS A 32 -6.90 -9.18 22.51
N LEU A 33 -6.25 -8.87 21.39
CA LEU A 33 -5.79 -9.87 20.41
C LEU A 33 -4.92 -10.96 21.06
N ALA A 34 -5.01 -12.16 20.50
CA ALA A 34 -4.29 -13.36 20.95
C ALA A 34 -4.72 -13.94 22.31
N LEU A 35 -5.72 -13.39 22.97
CA LEU A 35 -6.33 -14.06 24.13
C LEU A 35 -7.39 -15.07 23.62
N PRO A 36 -7.49 -16.27 24.23
CA PRO A 36 -8.39 -17.33 23.76
C PRO A 36 -9.87 -16.93 23.71
N GLU A 37 -10.29 -16.04 24.61
CA GLU A 37 -11.66 -15.54 24.71
C GLU A 37 -11.98 -14.42 23.72
N THR A 38 -10.98 -13.86 23.03
CA THR A 38 -11.17 -12.72 22.12
C THR A 38 -11.45 -13.22 20.72
N PRO A 39 -12.64 -12.96 20.14
CA PRO A 39 -12.91 -13.29 18.75
C PRO A 39 -12.06 -12.44 17.82
N SER A 40 -11.63 -12.99 16.69
CA SER A 40 -11.09 -12.19 15.61
C SER A 40 -12.15 -11.21 15.06
N ILE A 41 -11.71 -10.14 14.41
CA ILE A 41 -12.63 -9.19 13.74
C ILE A 41 -13.60 -9.92 12.81
N THR A 42 -13.10 -10.90 12.06
CA THR A 42 -13.95 -11.69 11.14
C THR A 42 -15.00 -12.51 11.88
N GLU A 43 -14.62 -13.19 12.96
CA GLU A 43 -15.57 -13.98 13.78
C GLU A 43 -16.62 -13.07 14.42
N PHE A 44 -16.21 -11.91 14.93
CA PHE A 44 -17.13 -10.90 15.46
C PHE A 44 -18.12 -10.45 14.38
N LEU A 45 -17.65 -10.06 13.20
CA LEU A 45 -18.51 -9.63 12.09
C LEU A 45 -19.49 -10.74 11.66
N LEU A 46 -19.00 -11.98 11.56
CA LEU A 46 -19.83 -13.13 11.22
C LEU A 46 -20.87 -13.45 12.31
N HIS A 47 -20.61 -13.11 13.57
CA HIS A 47 -21.57 -13.27 14.67
C HIS A 47 -22.63 -12.18 14.65
N GLU A 48 -22.23 -10.91 14.46
CA GLU A 48 -23.11 -9.76 14.58
C GLU A 48 -24.00 -9.52 13.34
N LEU A 49 -23.53 -9.93 12.15
CA LEU A 49 -24.19 -9.58 10.89
C LEU A 49 -25.02 -10.74 10.32
N HIS A 50 -26.03 -10.35 9.56
CA HIS A 50 -26.98 -11.27 8.89
C HIS A 50 -26.87 -11.17 7.37
N ALA A 51 -27.43 -12.18 6.67
CA ALA A 51 -27.52 -12.19 5.22
C ALA A 51 -28.16 -10.91 4.67
N GLY A 52 -27.60 -10.39 3.58
CA GLY A 52 -28.05 -9.16 2.93
C GLY A 52 -27.46 -7.88 3.50
N GLN A 53 -26.76 -7.92 4.64
CA GLN A 53 -26.01 -6.78 5.17
C GLN A 53 -24.66 -6.60 4.47
N ALA A 54 -23.97 -5.46 4.73
CA ALA A 54 -22.67 -5.16 4.18
C ALA A 54 -21.70 -4.69 5.27
N VAL A 55 -20.43 -5.01 5.07
CA VAL A 55 -19.29 -4.44 5.80
C VAL A 55 -18.63 -3.41 4.90
N GLY A 56 -18.49 -2.18 5.38
CA GLY A 56 -17.73 -1.13 4.71
C GLY A 56 -16.31 -1.02 5.30
N LEU A 57 -15.33 -0.82 4.43
CA LEU A 57 -13.96 -0.44 4.81
C LEU A 57 -13.35 0.49 3.75
N ASP A 58 -12.38 1.30 4.17
CA ASP A 58 -11.62 2.11 3.23
C ASP A 58 -10.61 1.24 2.48
N GLY A 59 -10.85 1.05 1.18
CA GLY A 59 -10.01 0.24 0.31
C GLY A 59 -8.56 0.74 0.16
N GLN A 60 -8.25 1.96 0.55
CA GLN A 60 -6.88 2.47 0.56
C GLN A 60 -6.07 1.98 1.77
N THR A 61 -6.73 1.50 2.83
CA THR A 61 -6.09 1.10 4.09
C THR A 61 -5.98 -0.41 4.29
N TYR A 62 -6.60 -1.20 3.42
CA TYR A 62 -6.53 -2.67 3.46
C TYR A 62 -5.76 -3.22 2.26
N SER A 63 -4.93 -4.23 2.48
CA SER A 63 -4.29 -4.95 1.39
C SER A 63 -5.33 -5.75 0.58
N ALA A 64 -5.03 -5.97 -0.69
CA ALA A 64 -5.89 -6.80 -1.55
C ALA A 64 -6.05 -8.23 -1.01
N ALA A 65 -4.98 -8.79 -0.39
CA ALA A 65 -5.03 -10.10 0.24
C ALA A 65 -5.99 -10.13 1.45
N GLU A 66 -5.90 -9.16 2.35
CA GLU A 66 -6.77 -9.09 3.54
C GLU A 66 -8.24 -8.86 3.14
N ALA A 67 -8.48 -7.93 2.21
CA ALA A 67 -9.83 -7.67 1.71
C ALA A 67 -10.45 -8.90 1.03
N SER A 68 -9.70 -9.59 0.16
CA SER A 68 -10.12 -10.85 -0.46
C SER A 68 -10.43 -11.94 0.56
N ALA A 69 -9.55 -12.13 1.54
CA ALA A 69 -9.75 -13.13 2.59
C ALA A 69 -11.00 -12.83 3.43
N LEU A 70 -11.24 -11.55 3.75
CA LEU A 70 -12.44 -11.12 4.46
C LEU A 70 -13.70 -11.33 3.61
N ALA A 71 -13.69 -10.85 2.35
CA ALA A 71 -14.80 -11.01 1.42
C ALA A 71 -15.23 -12.48 1.25
N ASN A 72 -14.24 -13.38 1.09
CA ASN A 72 -14.49 -14.83 0.96
C ASN A 72 -15.15 -15.45 2.21
N LYS A 73 -14.85 -14.95 3.41
CA LYS A 73 -15.49 -15.42 4.64
C LYS A 73 -16.90 -14.86 4.80
N LEU A 74 -17.08 -13.57 4.51
CA LEU A 74 -18.37 -12.88 4.60
C LEU A 74 -19.39 -13.42 3.60
N SER A 75 -18.95 -13.71 2.37
CA SER A 75 -19.83 -14.21 1.29
C SER A 75 -20.51 -15.54 1.63
N ARG A 76 -19.89 -16.40 2.48
CA ARG A 76 -20.49 -17.66 2.97
C ARG A 76 -21.76 -17.43 3.80
N LYS A 77 -21.95 -16.23 4.33
CA LYS A 77 -23.16 -15.78 5.04
C LYS A 77 -23.97 -14.76 4.24
N GLU A 78 -23.71 -14.62 2.94
CA GLU A 78 -24.38 -13.65 2.08
C GLU A 78 -24.23 -12.20 2.57
N ILE A 79 -23.08 -11.88 3.23
CA ILE A 79 -22.71 -10.53 3.66
C ILE A 79 -21.75 -9.97 2.61
N LYS A 80 -22.01 -8.74 2.16
CA LYS A 80 -21.16 -8.04 1.17
C LYS A 80 -20.00 -7.33 1.85
N LEU A 81 -18.86 -7.24 1.17
CA LEU A 81 -17.78 -6.32 1.49
C LEU A 81 -17.86 -5.13 0.53
N ASP A 82 -17.87 -3.91 1.05
CA ASP A 82 -17.81 -2.66 0.29
C ASP A 82 -16.50 -1.94 0.63
N THR A 83 -15.64 -1.75 -0.36
CA THR A 83 -14.32 -1.14 -0.26
C THR A 83 -14.26 0.25 -0.88
N SER A 84 -15.40 0.78 -1.32
CA SER A 84 -15.47 1.95 -2.19
C SER A 84 -15.44 3.30 -1.48
N ALA A 85 -15.66 3.34 -0.16
CA ALA A 85 -15.84 4.58 0.57
C ALA A 85 -14.95 4.69 1.81
N ASP A 86 -14.36 5.88 2.01
CA ASP A 86 -13.76 6.27 3.29
C ASP A 86 -14.87 6.66 4.27
N LEU A 87 -15.21 5.74 5.16
CA LEU A 87 -16.29 5.93 6.15
C LEU A 87 -15.94 6.92 7.27
N ILE A 88 -14.67 7.31 7.37
CA ILE A 88 -14.16 8.22 8.42
C ILE A 88 -14.12 9.67 7.94
N GLU A 89 -13.99 9.93 6.65
CA GLU A 89 -13.84 11.27 6.05
C GLU A 89 -14.94 12.24 6.53
N GLY A 90 -16.17 11.79 6.58
CA GLY A 90 -17.30 12.63 6.97
C GLY A 90 -17.30 13.09 8.44
N ILE A 91 -16.62 12.38 9.33
CA ILE A 91 -16.59 12.62 10.78
C ILE A 91 -15.27 13.20 11.28
N TRP A 92 -14.16 12.91 10.63
CA TRP A 92 -12.84 13.42 11.02
C TRP A 92 -12.56 14.80 10.39
N LYS A 93 -13.06 15.86 11.00
CA LYS A 93 -13.04 17.22 10.45
C LYS A 93 -11.65 17.86 10.36
N ASP A 94 -10.75 17.48 11.26
CA ASP A 94 -9.37 17.96 11.35
C ASP A 94 -8.34 16.91 10.86
N ARG A 95 -8.77 16.01 10.00
CA ARG A 95 -7.90 14.97 9.44
C ARG A 95 -6.70 15.60 8.72
N PRO A 96 -5.46 15.24 9.10
CA PRO A 96 -4.27 15.75 8.43
C PRO A 96 -4.27 15.38 6.94
N ALA A 97 -3.83 16.31 6.11
CA ALA A 97 -3.60 16.02 4.69
C ALA A 97 -2.44 15.02 4.53
N VAL A 98 -2.41 14.33 3.39
CA VAL A 98 -1.25 13.52 3.01
C VAL A 98 0.00 14.42 3.04
N PRO A 99 1.11 13.99 3.69
CA PRO A 99 2.31 14.82 3.84
C PRO A 99 2.83 15.38 2.52
N GLY A 100 3.30 16.61 2.54
CA GLY A 100 3.87 17.33 1.40
C GLY A 100 5.34 17.72 1.60
N ASN A 101 6.06 17.05 2.51
CA ASN A 101 7.46 17.36 2.80
C ASN A 101 8.36 17.14 1.58
N PRO A 102 9.36 18.00 1.32
CA PRO A 102 10.31 17.78 0.24
C PRO A 102 11.02 16.44 0.36
N ILE A 103 11.24 15.80 -0.77
CA ILE A 103 12.07 14.61 -0.87
C ILE A 103 13.52 15.00 -1.15
N PHE A 104 14.43 14.06 -0.89
CA PHE A 104 15.84 14.19 -1.24
C PHE A 104 16.34 12.90 -1.91
N GLU A 105 17.36 13.06 -2.74
CA GLU A 105 18.03 11.96 -3.43
C GLU A 105 18.93 11.18 -2.47
N MET A 106 18.94 9.86 -2.59
CA MET A 106 19.98 8.99 -2.06
C MET A 106 21.04 8.84 -3.13
N PRO A 107 22.23 9.47 -2.98
CA PRO A 107 23.26 9.43 -4.02
C PRO A 107 23.68 8.00 -4.36
N GLU A 108 24.02 7.75 -5.62
CA GLU A 108 24.51 6.44 -6.09
C GLU A 108 25.73 5.96 -5.32
N ALA A 109 26.60 6.88 -4.90
CA ALA A 109 27.74 6.57 -4.02
C ALA A 109 27.35 5.91 -2.68
N LEU A 110 26.09 6.05 -2.25
CA LEU A 110 25.54 5.44 -1.03
C LEU A 110 24.57 4.29 -1.35
N SER A 111 23.86 4.35 -2.45
CA SER A 111 22.91 3.31 -2.87
C SER A 111 23.57 2.17 -3.66
N GLY A 112 24.71 2.43 -4.28
CA GLY A 112 25.52 1.45 -5.03
C GLY A 112 24.95 1.04 -6.39
N ALA A 113 23.81 1.65 -6.80
CA ALA A 113 23.21 1.45 -8.12
C ALA A 113 22.35 2.65 -8.48
N SER A 114 22.32 3.02 -9.76
CA SER A 114 21.44 4.06 -10.30
C SER A 114 19.97 3.61 -10.29
N VAL A 115 19.05 4.55 -10.50
CA VAL A 115 17.62 4.24 -10.66
C VAL A 115 17.42 3.38 -11.90
N HIS A 116 18.08 3.73 -13.00
CA HIS A 116 17.99 3.01 -14.28
C HIS A 116 18.40 1.54 -14.13
N GLU A 117 19.56 1.26 -13.50
CA GLU A 117 20.02 -0.11 -13.24
C GLU A 117 19.02 -0.93 -12.41
N LYS A 118 18.39 -0.31 -11.39
CA LYS A 118 17.37 -1.00 -10.58
C LYS A 118 16.10 -1.29 -11.36
N LEU A 119 15.66 -0.36 -12.20
CA LEU A 119 14.52 -0.56 -13.10
C LEU A 119 14.79 -1.68 -14.10
N ASP A 120 15.98 -1.76 -14.66
CA ASP A 120 16.38 -2.86 -15.55
C ASP A 120 16.35 -4.21 -14.85
N LEU A 121 16.85 -4.28 -13.61
CA LEU A 121 16.80 -5.51 -12.81
C LEU A 121 15.34 -5.94 -12.51
N ILE A 122 14.46 -4.99 -12.17
CA ILE A 122 13.05 -5.25 -11.94
C ILE A 122 12.39 -5.77 -13.23
N ASN A 123 12.62 -5.12 -14.38
CA ASN A 123 12.06 -5.52 -15.66
C ASN A 123 12.57 -6.91 -16.10
N ASN A 124 13.84 -7.24 -15.85
CA ASN A 124 14.38 -8.58 -16.08
C ASN A 124 13.62 -9.65 -15.27
N GLN A 125 13.33 -9.36 -14.00
CA GLN A 125 12.60 -10.28 -13.15
C GLN A 125 11.13 -10.39 -13.57
N LEU A 126 10.46 -9.29 -13.93
CA LEU A 126 9.10 -9.30 -14.48
C LEU A 126 9.00 -10.21 -15.71
N ARG A 127 9.95 -10.11 -16.64
CA ARG A 127 10.01 -11.00 -17.81
C ARG A 127 10.12 -12.47 -17.43
N SER A 128 10.93 -12.80 -16.41
CA SER A 128 11.08 -14.18 -15.95
C SER A 128 9.81 -14.73 -15.29
N GLU A 129 9.04 -13.88 -14.64
CA GLU A 129 7.73 -14.20 -14.05
C GLU A 129 6.60 -14.16 -15.08
N GLY A 130 6.91 -13.72 -16.31
CA GLY A 130 5.97 -13.60 -17.40
C GLY A 130 4.95 -12.48 -17.17
N ALA A 131 5.34 -11.40 -16.53
CA ALA A 131 4.54 -10.19 -16.33
C ALA A 131 5.07 -9.05 -17.23
N ASP A 132 4.16 -8.14 -17.59
CA ASP A 132 4.47 -6.99 -18.44
C ASP A 132 4.77 -5.75 -17.60
N CYS A 133 4.19 -5.65 -16.41
CA CYS A 133 4.32 -4.49 -15.53
C CYS A 133 4.13 -4.85 -14.05
N LEU A 134 4.55 -3.93 -13.18
CA LEU A 134 4.51 -4.03 -11.72
C LEU A 134 3.86 -2.78 -11.11
N ILE A 135 2.99 -2.99 -10.13
CA ILE A 135 2.50 -1.93 -9.24
C ILE A 135 3.32 -1.94 -7.95
N LEU A 136 3.98 -0.84 -7.63
CA LEU A 136 4.69 -0.64 -6.37
C LEU A 136 3.85 0.24 -5.43
N ALA A 137 3.48 -0.31 -4.28
CA ALA A 137 2.74 0.39 -3.23
C ALA A 137 3.48 0.44 -1.89
N ALA A 138 4.50 -0.40 -1.70
CA ALA A 138 5.33 -0.38 -0.51
C ALA A 138 6.33 0.78 -0.55
N LEU A 139 6.26 1.68 0.45
CA LEU A 139 7.04 2.93 0.45
C LEU A 139 8.55 2.70 0.48
N ASP A 140 9.01 1.66 1.17
CA ASP A 140 10.42 1.29 1.26
C ASP A 140 10.96 0.69 -0.05
N GLU A 141 10.13 -0.01 -0.81
CA GLU A 141 10.46 -0.52 -2.14
C GLU A 141 10.58 0.63 -3.14
N ILE A 142 9.65 1.59 -3.10
CA ILE A 142 9.67 2.80 -3.92
C ILE A 142 10.92 3.63 -3.59
N ALA A 143 11.19 3.85 -2.29
CA ALA A 143 12.37 4.59 -1.84
C ALA A 143 13.68 3.95 -2.30
N TRP A 144 13.77 2.62 -2.32
CA TRP A 144 14.91 1.87 -2.83
C TRP A 144 15.00 1.94 -4.35
N THR A 145 13.91 1.71 -5.06
CA THR A 145 13.88 1.68 -6.53
C THR A 145 14.29 3.01 -7.14
N PHE A 146 13.72 4.11 -6.64
CA PHE A 146 13.92 5.45 -7.20
C PHE A 146 15.02 6.26 -6.50
N ASN A 147 15.79 5.67 -5.61
CA ASN A 147 16.83 6.36 -4.82
C ASN A 147 16.34 7.65 -4.15
N ILE A 148 15.12 7.67 -3.65
CA ILE A 148 14.52 8.83 -2.96
C ILE A 148 14.29 8.55 -1.49
N ARG A 149 14.39 9.59 -0.68
CA ARG A 149 14.06 9.56 0.74
C ARG A 149 13.22 10.78 1.10
N GLY A 150 12.50 10.70 2.21
CA GLY A 150 11.68 11.80 2.71
C GLY A 150 11.43 11.68 4.20
N THR A 151 10.60 12.57 4.72
CA THR A 151 10.26 12.67 6.15
C THR A 151 8.76 12.53 6.40
N ASP A 152 8.05 11.86 5.50
CA ASP A 152 6.59 11.71 5.59
C ASP A 152 6.17 10.82 6.76
N VAL A 153 7.01 9.84 7.09
CA VAL A 153 6.77 8.91 8.20
C VAL A 153 7.84 9.14 9.26
N THR A 154 7.42 9.40 10.49
CA THR A 154 8.33 9.62 11.62
C THR A 154 9.24 8.40 11.83
N TYR A 155 10.54 8.63 11.92
CA TYR A 155 11.60 7.62 12.09
C TYR A 155 11.79 6.64 10.93
N ASN A 156 11.13 6.86 9.80
CA ASN A 156 11.29 6.04 8.60
C ASN A 156 11.48 6.96 7.38
N PRO A 157 12.66 6.96 6.71
CA PRO A 157 12.96 7.92 5.65
C PRO A 157 12.31 7.55 4.31
N VAL A 158 11.01 7.33 4.31
CA VAL A 158 10.22 6.98 3.13
C VAL A 158 9.31 8.13 2.68
N VAL A 159 8.78 7.99 1.48
CA VAL A 159 7.95 8.98 0.80
C VAL A 159 6.59 8.37 0.48
N VAL A 160 5.51 9.03 0.88
CA VAL A 160 4.16 8.62 0.49
C VAL A 160 4.00 8.83 -1.02
N SER A 161 3.98 7.74 -1.75
CA SER A 161 3.96 7.68 -3.21
C SER A 161 3.50 6.29 -3.67
N TYR A 162 3.22 6.17 -4.97
CA TYR A 162 3.03 4.91 -5.67
C TYR A 162 3.92 4.88 -6.89
N ALA A 163 4.16 3.70 -7.45
CA ALA A 163 4.83 3.63 -8.75
C ALA A 163 4.28 2.51 -9.62
N PHE A 164 4.48 2.69 -10.91
CA PHE A 164 4.25 1.71 -11.95
C PHE A 164 5.55 1.52 -12.72
N VAL A 165 5.92 0.27 -12.99
CA VAL A 165 7.15 -0.08 -13.70
C VAL A 165 6.82 -1.07 -14.80
N SER A 166 7.25 -0.78 -16.02
CA SER A 166 7.21 -1.67 -17.18
C SER A 166 8.48 -1.49 -18.01
N GLU A 167 8.65 -2.30 -19.06
CA GLU A 167 9.78 -2.15 -19.98
C GLU A 167 9.73 -0.80 -20.74
N ASP A 168 8.52 -0.33 -21.07
CA ASP A 168 8.33 0.88 -21.88
C ASP A 168 8.34 2.16 -21.04
N GLU A 169 7.92 2.10 -19.77
CA GLU A 169 7.85 3.28 -18.91
C GLU A 169 7.93 2.95 -17.42
N SER A 170 8.46 3.90 -16.67
CA SER A 170 8.43 3.91 -15.21
C SER A 170 7.81 5.20 -14.74
N VAL A 171 6.73 5.11 -13.94
CA VAL A 171 5.97 6.27 -13.47
C VAL A 171 5.99 6.32 -11.95
N LEU A 172 6.43 7.44 -11.39
CA LEU A 172 6.34 7.73 -9.95
C LEU A 172 5.17 8.69 -9.72
N PHE A 173 4.16 8.22 -8.97
CA PHE A 173 3.00 8.99 -8.56
C PHE A 173 3.26 9.62 -7.21
N ILE A 174 3.47 10.93 -7.19
CA ILE A 174 3.91 11.70 -6.04
C ILE A 174 3.27 13.08 -6.04
N LYS A 175 3.07 13.67 -4.86
CA LYS A 175 2.59 15.06 -4.77
C LYS A 175 3.62 16.03 -5.36
N PRO A 176 3.24 16.94 -6.26
CA PRO A 176 4.18 17.87 -6.90
C PRO A 176 4.95 18.77 -5.93
N GLU A 177 4.34 19.16 -4.81
CA GLU A 177 4.98 20.00 -3.79
C GLU A 177 6.19 19.34 -3.11
N LYS A 178 6.37 18.03 -3.22
CA LYS A 178 7.54 17.30 -2.71
C LYS A 178 8.77 17.41 -3.60
N LEU A 179 8.57 17.78 -4.87
CA LEU A 179 9.58 17.75 -5.91
C LEU A 179 10.32 19.10 -6.01
N THR A 180 11.65 19.08 -5.90
CA THR A 180 12.50 20.20 -6.32
C THR A 180 12.77 20.11 -7.82
N ALA A 181 13.19 21.22 -8.43
CA ALA A 181 13.57 21.24 -9.84
C ALA A 181 14.73 20.26 -10.12
N GLU A 182 15.71 20.19 -9.21
CA GLU A 182 16.87 19.30 -9.29
C GLU A 182 16.48 17.82 -9.31
N ILE A 183 15.66 17.39 -8.34
CA ILE A 183 15.19 16.01 -8.26
C ILE A 183 14.30 15.65 -9.44
N THR A 184 13.46 16.59 -9.88
CA THR A 184 12.62 16.41 -11.07
C THR A 184 13.47 16.14 -12.32
N GLU A 185 14.54 16.93 -12.51
CA GLU A 185 15.45 16.76 -13.64
C GLU A 185 16.25 15.45 -13.53
N HIS A 186 16.72 15.11 -12.32
CA HIS A 186 17.44 13.86 -12.06
C HIS A 186 16.57 12.64 -12.42
N LEU A 187 15.37 12.54 -11.85
CA LEU A 187 14.47 11.39 -12.10
C LEU A 187 14.09 11.29 -13.59
N LYS A 188 13.89 12.41 -14.29
CA LYS A 188 13.65 12.41 -15.74
C LYS A 188 14.85 11.88 -16.54
N LYS A 189 16.08 12.22 -16.14
CA LYS A 189 17.30 11.68 -16.78
C LYS A 189 17.43 10.18 -16.58
N GLU A 190 16.96 9.66 -15.44
CA GLU A 190 16.91 8.23 -15.13
C GLU A 190 15.71 7.50 -15.81
N GLY A 191 14.97 8.17 -16.68
CA GLY A 191 13.85 7.59 -17.42
C GLY A 191 12.53 7.53 -16.65
N VAL A 192 12.41 8.25 -15.54
CA VAL A 192 11.21 8.24 -14.70
C VAL A 192 10.25 9.35 -15.09
N THR A 193 9.01 8.98 -15.41
CA THR A 193 7.89 9.91 -15.58
C THR A 193 7.30 10.25 -14.21
N LEU A 194 7.04 11.54 -13.96
CA LEU A 194 6.42 12.01 -12.73
C LEU A 194 4.94 12.32 -12.96
N ALA A 195 4.09 11.80 -12.11
CA ALA A 195 2.64 12.02 -12.14
C ALA A 195 2.12 12.43 -10.75
N GLU A 196 0.98 13.11 -10.71
CA GLU A 196 0.34 13.49 -9.46
C GLU A 196 -0.16 12.26 -8.70
N TYR A 197 0.01 12.26 -7.37
CA TYR A 197 -0.25 11.13 -6.48
C TYR A 197 -1.62 10.48 -6.66
N SER A 198 -2.68 11.29 -6.78
CA SER A 198 -4.06 10.81 -6.91
C SER A 198 -4.37 10.17 -8.26
N MET A 199 -3.48 10.30 -9.24
CA MET A 199 -3.73 9.81 -10.61
C MET A 199 -3.52 8.31 -10.77
N ILE A 200 -2.94 7.62 -9.79
CA ILE A 200 -2.58 6.19 -9.91
C ILE A 200 -3.77 5.32 -10.30
N GLN A 201 -4.91 5.43 -9.62
CA GLN A 201 -6.09 4.60 -9.93
C GLN A 201 -6.60 4.84 -11.36
N ARG A 202 -6.65 6.12 -11.78
CA ARG A 202 -7.05 6.49 -13.14
C ARG A 202 -6.04 5.98 -14.18
N TYR A 203 -4.76 5.94 -13.83
CA TYR A 203 -3.72 5.38 -14.69
C TYR A 203 -3.93 3.87 -14.85
N LEU A 204 -4.06 3.14 -13.74
CA LEU A 204 -4.28 1.69 -13.75
C LEU A 204 -5.55 1.30 -14.51
N SER A 205 -6.64 2.06 -14.37
CA SER A 205 -7.90 1.78 -15.08
C SER A 205 -7.82 1.88 -16.61
N ARG A 206 -6.68 2.33 -17.16
CA ARG A 206 -6.43 2.48 -18.60
C ARG A 206 -5.37 1.53 -19.13
N LEU A 207 -4.94 0.56 -18.31
CA LEU A 207 -3.99 -0.45 -18.79
C LEU A 207 -4.55 -1.16 -20.01
N PRO A 208 -3.70 -1.47 -21.00
CA PRO A 208 -4.11 -2.18 -22.21
C PRO A 208 -4.76 -3.54 -21.88
N GLU A 209 -5.71 -3.94 -22.71
CA GLU A 209 -6.31 -5.28 -22.59
C GLU A 209 -5.23 -6.37 -22.69
N ASN A 210 -5.42 -7.44 -21.93
CA ASN A 210 -4.52 -8.59 -21.82
C ASN A 210 -3.14 -8.28 -21.21
N SER A 211 -2.90 -7.07 -20.67
CA SER A 211 -1.69 -6.81 -19.88
C SER A 211 -1.58 -7.77 -18.70
N ARG A 212 -0.37 -8.28 -18.46
CA ARG A 212 -0.05 -9.17 -17.35
C ARG A 212 0.56 -8.34 -16.23
N VAL A 213 -0.26 -8.03 -15.23
CA VAL A 213 0.09 -7.09 -14.15
C VAL A 213 0.60 -7.86 -12.94
N PHE A 214 1.86 -7.64 -12.57
CA PHE A 214 2.42 -8.21 -11.34
C PHE A 214 1.94 -7.43 -10.13
N VAL A 215 1.40 -8.13 -9.14
CA VAL A 215 0.84 -7.55 -7.92
C VAL A 215 1.30 -8.33 -6.70
N ASP A 216 1.94 -7.63 -5.76
CA ASP A 216 2.09 -8.15 -4.39
C ASP A 216 0.81 -7.84 -3.61
N MET A 217 -0.04 -8.85 -3.47
CA MET A 217 -1.36 -8.74 -2.85
C MET A 217 -1.31 -8.29 -1.38
N ASN A 218 -0.19 -8.50 -0.68
CA ASN A 218 0.00 -8.08 0.70
C ASN A 218 0.46 -6.63 0.84
N LYS A 219 0.98 -6.02 -0.24
CA LYS A 219 1.51 -4.65 -0.28
C LYS A 219 0.61 -3.69 -1.04
N THR A 220 -0.10 -4.18 -2.05
CA THR A 220 -1.04 -3.40 -2.85
C THR A 220 -2.37 -3.30 -2.11
N ASN A 221 -2.86 -2.07 -1.91
CA ASN A 221 -4.19 -1.89 -1.31
C ASN A 221 -5.31 -2.28 -2.29
N VAL A 222 -6.48 -2.62 -1.74
CA VAL A 222 -7.59 -3.13 -2.55
C VAL A 222 -8.13 -2.09 -3.55
N SER A 223 -8.07 -0.80 -3.23
CA SER A 223 -8.47 0.26 -4.17
C SER A 223 -7.61 0.32 -5.43
N LEU A 224 -6.31 0.05 -5.33
CA LEU A 224 -5.43 -0.07 -6.49
C LEU A 224 -5.68 -1.36 -7.25
N TYR A 225 -5.87 -2.46 -6.54
CA TYR A 225 -6.18 -3.75 -7.15
C TYR A 225 -7.49 -3.69 -7.95
N ASP A 226 -8.55 -3.14 -7.37
CA ASP A 226 -9.86 -2.99 -8.01
C ASP A 226 -9.84 -2.01 -9.21
N ALA A 227 -8.83 -1.12 -9.28
CA ALA A 227 -8.64 -0.23 -10.42
C ALA A 227 -8.03 -0.92 -11.65
N ILE A 228 -7.50 -2.13 -11.52
CA ILE A 228 -6.96 -2.89 -12.65
C ILE A 228 -8.13 -3.43 -13.48
N PRO A 229 -8.17 -3.20 -14.81
CA PRO A 229 -9.25 -3.73 -15.64
C PRO A 229 -9.36 -5.24 -15.58
N GLY A 230 -10.58 -5.76 -15.55
CA GLY A 230 -10.83 -7.21 -15.58
C GLY A 230 -10.39 -7.91 -16.87
N SER A 231 -10.00 -7.15 -17.91
CA SER A 231 -9.37 -7.65 -19.13
C SER A 231 -7.86 -7.93 -18.97
N CYS A 232 -7.24 -7.48 -17.88
CA CYS A 232 -5.86 -7.77 -17.53
C CYS A 232 -5.75 -9.13 -16.81
N THR A 233 -4.56 -9.73 -16.86
CA THR A 233 -4.23 -10.93 -16.12
C THR A 233 -3.37 -10.56 -14.90
N ILE A 234 -3.77 -10.97 -13.71
CA ILE A 234 -2.97 -10.74 -12.49
C ILE A 234 -1.92 -11.85 -12.38
N VAL A 235 -0.68 -11.44 -12.16
CA VAL A 235 0.44 -12.31 -11.77
C VAL A 235 0.75 -12.01 -10.31
N GLU A 236 0.42 -12.94 -9.42
CA GLU A 236 0.60 -12.75 -7.97
C GLU A 236 1.97 -13.23 -7.51
N GLY A 237 2.63 -12.45 -6.66
CA GLY A 237 3.91 -12.84 -6.07
C GLY A 237 4.46 -11.81 -5.10
N ILE A 238 5.62 -12.13 -4.53
CA ILE A 238 6.40 -11.16 -3.75
C ILE A 238 7.04 -10.19 -4.75
N SER A 239 6.91 -8.89 -4.49
CA SER A 239 7.42 -7.85 -5.36
C SER A 239 8.89 -8.10 -5.77
N PRO A 240 9.22 -8.04 -7.07
CA PRO A 240 10.61 -8.07 -7.55
C PRO A 240 11.51 -7.05 -6.86
N ALA A 241 11.01 -5.84 -6.61
CA ALA A 241 11.75 -4.81 -5.89
C ALA A 241 12.07 -5.23 -4.45
N ASN A 242 11.16 -5.93 -3.76
CA ASN A 242 11.39 -6.47 -2.43
C ASN A 242 12.51 -7.51 -2.44
N HIS A 243 12.45 -8.44 -3.40
CA HIS A 243 13.48 -9.48 -3.53
C HIS A 243 14.86 -8.86 -3.80
N LEU A 244 14.97 -7.99 -4.79
CA LEU A 244 16.23 -7.32 -5.15
C LEU A 244 16.80 -6.48 -3.99
N LYS A 245 15.96 -5.68 -3.33
CA LYS A 245 16.31 -4.88 -2.15
C LYS A 245 16.82 -5.76 -0.98
N SER A 246 16.34 -6.99 -0.85
CA SER A 246 16.77 -7.90 0.21
C SER A 246 18.23 -8.35 0.07
N ILE A 247 18.75 -8.38 -1.16
CA ILE A 247 20.11 -8.76 -1.50
C ILE A 247 20.98 -7.49 -1.57
N LYS A 248 21.80 -7.26 -0.54
CA LYS A 248 22.61 -6.04 -0.42
C LYS A 248 23.80 -6.06 -1.38
N ASN A 249 24.01 -4.97 -2.11
CA ASN A 249 25.22 -4.75 -2.90
C ASN A 249 26.41 -4.37 -2.00
N GLU A 250 27.64 -4.33 -2.56
CA GLU A 250 28.86 -4.04 -1.79
C GLU A 250 28.83 -2.66 -1.12
N THR A 251 28.22 -1.66 -1.75
CA THR A 251 28.11 -0.30 -1.21
C THR A 251 27.15 -0.27 -0.03
N GLU A 252 25.99 -0.91 -0.15
CA GLU A 252 25.02 -1.05 0.94
C GLU A 252 25.61 -1.83 2.13
N ILE A 253 26.40 -2.90 1.87
CA ILE A 253 27.08 -3.66 2.94
C ILE A 253 28.11 -2.79 3.68
N LYS A 254 28.84 -1.92 2.96
CA LYS A 254 29.80 -1.00 3.61
C LYS A 254 29.11 0.09 4.43
N GLY A 255 27.85 0.36 4.17
CA GLY A 255 27.04 1.34 4.92
C GLY A 255 26.50 0.80 6.26
N PHE A 256 26.58 -0.51 6.50
CA PHE A 256 26.24 -1.16 7.77
C PHE A 256 27.44 -1.19 8.72
#